data_bf52eb160ff2870f9584a73f079be46e
#
_entry.id   bf52eb160ff2870f9584a73f079be46e
#
_cell.length_a   1.000
_cell.length_b   1.000
_cell.length_c   1.000
_cell.angle_alpha   90.00
_cell.angle_beta   90.00
_cell.angle_gamma   90.00
#
_symmetry.space_group_name_H-M   'P 1'
#
loop_
_entity.id
_entity.type
_entity.pdbx_description
1 polymer ?
#
loop_
_entity_poly.entity_id
_entity_poly.type
_entity_poly.pdbx_seq_one_letter_code
_entity_poly.pdbx_strand_id
1 'polypeptide(L)'
;MPEDAPTALVTGASRGIGAEIARQLAADHDFVVFAGARDPDDVEEGERIIPIELDVTDQDVIYAALEVIGEDPGRLDALVNNAGVYGDPVGAADYDLDRAHEVLEVNTFGPWRLIEAFLPLLHRSSQPRIVNVSSGAGQLSDMNGGRGAYRVSKAALNALTKTLAWDEEDIMINAMCPGWVRTDMGGSGASKSVEEGADTAVWLATLPDDGPTGGFFRNREPIPW
;
A
#
# COMPACT_ATOMS: atom_id res chain seq x y z
N MET A 1 -10.96 14.53 16.15
CA MET A 1 -11.51 13.38 15.34
C MET A 1 -12.63 12.68 16.13
N PRO A 2 -13.56 11.92 15.52
CA PRO A 2 -14.44 11.04 16.28
C PRO A 2 -13.57 10.02 17.05
N GLU A 3 -13.74 9.94 18.36
CA GLU A 3 -12.86 9.21 19.29
C GLU A 3 -12.78 7.70 19.00
N ASP A 4 -13.83 7.13 18.38
CA ASP A 4 -13.97 5.71 18.06
C ASP A 4 -13.81 5.38 16.56
N ALA A 5 -13.59 6.37 15.68
CA ALA A 5 -13.47 6.08 14.24
C ALA A 5 -12.20 5.27 13.95
N PRO A 6 -12.26 4.24 13.08
CA PRO A 6 -11.06 3.55 12.66
C PRO A 6 -10.14 4.48 11.86
N THR A 7 -8.84 4.23 11.92
CA THR A 7 -7.84 5.07 11.29
C THR A 7 -7.00 4.30 10.28
N ALA A 8 -6.70 4.94 9.16
CA ALA A 8 -5.86 4.36 8.12
C ALA A 8 -4.75 5.31 7.68
N LEU A 9 -3.58 4.76 7.34
CA LEU A 9 -2.54 5.44 6.60
C LEU A 9 -2.47 4.85 5.19
N VAL A 10 -2.66 5.69 4.18
CA VAL A 10 -2.56 5.29 2.77
C VAL A 10 -1.40 6.03 2.12
N THR A 11 -0.40 5.31 1.62
CA THR A 11 0.78 5.91 0.99
C THR A 11 0.56 6.17 -0.51
N GLY A 12 1.15 7.25 -1.04
CA GLY A 12 0.96 7.64 -2.44
C GLY A 12 -0.49 8.01 -2.75
N ALA A 13 -1.12 8.75 -1.84
CA ALA A 13 -2.54 9.06 -1.87
C ALA A 13 -2.90 10.36 -2.62
N SER A 14 -1.93 11.03 -3.26
CA SER A 14 -2.20 12.26 -4.03
C SER A 14 -2.99 12.03 -5.32
N ARG A 15 -3.00 10.80 -5.86
CA ARG A 15 -3.68 10.48 -7.12
C ARG A 15 -3.92 8.98 -7.32
N GLY A 16 -4.68 8.67 -8.36
CA GLY A 16 -4.88 7.30 -8.84
C GLY A 16 -5.45 6.37 -7.78
N ILE A 17 -4.89 5.14 -7.69
CA ILE A 17 -5.42 4.10 -6.80
C ILE A 17 -5.33 4.53 -5.33
N GLY A 18 -4.24 5.17 -4.91
CA GLY A 18 -4.07 5.60 -3.51
C GLY A 18 -5.10 6.65 -3.07
N ALA A 19 -5.36 7.66 -3.91
CA ALA A 19 -6.41 8.66 -3.64
C ALA A 19 -7.79 8.01 -3.56
N GLU A 20 -8.08 7.07 -4.44
CA GLU A 20 -9.36 6.37 -4.46
C GLU A 20 -9.54 5.43 -3.25
N ILE A 21 -8.46 4.72 -2.83
CA ILE A 21 -8.48 3.94 -1.58
C ILE A 21 -8.81 4.86 -0.40
N ALA A 22 -8.14 6.01 -0.30
CA ALA A 22 -8.39 6.97 0.78
C ALA A 22 -9.84 7.47 0.77
N ARG A 23 -10.35 7.82 -0.42
CA ARG A 23 -11.75 8.26 -0.60
C ARG A 23 -12.76 7.18 -0.19
N GLN A 24 -12.60 5.93 -0.64
CA GLN A 24 -13.53 4.84 -0.32
C GLN A 24 -13.49 4.49 1.18
N LEU A 25 -12.31 4.41 1.79
CA LEU A 25 -12.19 4.16 3.24
C LEU A 25 -12.89 5.27 4.05
N ALA A 26 -12.69 6.53 3.68
CA ALA A 26 -13.30 7.66 4.38
C ALA A 26 -14.82 7.75 4.17
N ALA A 27 -15.30 7.61 2.92
CA ALA A 27 -16.71 7.83 2.57
C ALA A 27 -17.61 6.63 2.84
N ASP A 28 -17.10 5.39 2.62
CA ASP A 28 -17.93 4.19 2.62
C ASP A 28 -17.70 3.32 3.87
N HIS A 29 -16.63 3.56 4.63
CA HIS A 29 -16.24 2.75 5.80
C HIS A 29 -15.93 3.56 7.07
N ASP A 30 -16.24 4.85 7.10
CA ASP A 30 -16.10 5.75 8.25
C ASP A 30 -14.66 5.91 8.81
N PHE A 31 -13.63 5.52 8.06
CA PHE A 31 -12.23 5.73 8.47
C PHE A 31 -11.85 7.21 8.48
N VAL A 32 -11.03 7.60 9.45
CA VAL A 32 -10.17 8.79 9.34
C VAL A 32 -8.91 8.35 8.62
N VAL A 33 -8.63 8.94 7.46
CA VAL A 33 -7.55 8.50 6.58
C VAL A 33 -6.44 9.55 6.56
N PHE A 34 -5.26 9.18 7.03
CA PHE A 34 -4.03 9.93 6.79
C PHE A 34 -3.56 9.63 5.37
N ALA A 35 -3.73 10.59 4.49
CA ALA A 35 -3.41 10.47 3.07
C ALA A 35 -1.98 10.94 2.83
N GLY A 36 -1.05 9.98 2.78
CA GLY A 36 0.39 10.23 2.66
C GLY A 36 0.82 10.55 1.23
N ALA A 37 1.44 11.71 1.06
CA ALA A 37 2.03 12.18 -0.20
C ALA A 37 3.33 12.94 0.06
N ARG A 38 4.23 13.00 -0.92
CA ARG A 38 5.48 13.80 -0.82
C ARG A 38 5.22 15.30 -0.71
N ASP A 39 4.14 15.75 -1.34
CA ASP A 39 3.59 17.07 -1.17
C ASP A 39 2.13 16.91 -0.70
N PRO A 40 1.81 17.25 0.56
CA PRO A 40 0.45 17.11 1.07
C PRO A 40 -0.56 18.03 0.36
N ASP A 41 -0.12 19.12 -0.27
CA ASP A 41 -0.98 20.02 -1.04
C ASP A 41 -1.52 19.35 -2.33
N ASP A 42 -0.89 18.25 -2.78
CA ASP A 42 -1.38 17.44 -3.91
C ASP A 42 -2.53 16.50 -3.53
N VAL A 43 -2.88 16.37 -2.25
CA VAL A 43 -3.95 15.50 -1.77
C VAL A 43 -5.29 16.23 -1.81
N GLU A 44 -6.31 15.62 -2.41
CA GLU A 44 -7.66 16.17 -2.37
C GLU A 44 -8.23 16.08 -0.94
N GLU A 45 -8.55 17.22 -0.35
CA GLU A 45 -9.12 17.30 0.99
C GLU A 45 -10.53 16.70 1.05
N GLY A 46 -10.88 16.08 2.18
CA GLY A 46 -12.20 15.51 2.46
C GLY A 46 -12.51 15.55 3.94
N GLU A 47 -13.78 15.36 4.29
CA GLU A 47 -14.24 15.47 5.69
C GLU A 47 -13.45 14.57 6.66
N ARG A 48 -12.94 13.43 6.18
CA ARG A 48 -12.19 12.44 6.96
C ARG A 48 -10.85 12.09 6.33
N ILE A 49 -10.36 12.92 5.40
CA ILE A 49 -9.06 12.76 4.74
C ILE A 49 -8.14 13.84 5.27
N ILE A 50 -7.06 13.42 5.89
CA ILE A 50 -6.03 14.30 6.47
C ILE A 50 -4.77 14.15 5.63
N PRO A 51 -4.42 15.17 4.83
CA PRO A 51 -3.15 15.15 4.11
C PRO A 51 -1.96 15.13 5.08
N ILE A 52 -0.97 14.29 4.78
CA ILE A 52 0.26 14.21 5.57
C ILE A 52 1.47 14.07 4.63
N GLU A 53 2.56 14.80 4.95
CA GLU A 53 3.80 14.60 4.23
C GLU A 53 4.37 13.22 4.48
N LEU A 54 4.64 12.48 3.39
CA LEU A 54 5.18 11.13 3.49
C LEU A 54 5.98 10.75 2.24
N ASP A 55 7.30 10.71 2.39
CA ASP A 55 8.19 10.03 1.45
C ASP A 55 8.60 8.68 2.03
N VAL A 56 8.23 7.60 1.36
CA VAL A 56 8.49 6.22 1.82
C VAL A 56 9.97 5.85 1.78
N THR A 57 10.81 6.68 1.17
CA THR A 57 12.27 6.52 1.10
C THR A 57 13.03 7.34 2.15
N ASP A 58 12.34 8.24 2.84
CA ASP A 58 12.95 9.14 3.84
C ASP A 58 12.51 8.74 5.26
N GLN A 59 13.47 8.28 6.05
CA GLN A 59 13.22 7.80 7.42
C GLN A 59 12.77 8.92 8.37
N ASP A 60 13.29 10.13 8.20
CA ASP A 60 12.96 11.27 9.07
C ASP A 60 11.52 11.72 8.80
N VAL A 61 11.09 11.73 7.53
CA VAL A 61 9.71 12.03 7.15
C VAL A 61 8.74 10.95 7.64
N ILE A 62 9.15 9.67 7.59
CA ILE A 62 8.35 8.56 8.16
C ILE A 62 8.16 8.74 9.66
N TYR A 63 9.21 9.10 10.41
CA TYR A 63 9.11 9.33 11.84
C TYR A 63 8.27 10.56 12.18
N ALA A 64 8.35 11.64 11.41
CA ALA A 64 7.46 12.79 11.58
C ALA A 64 5.98 12.41 11.40
N ALA A 65 5.67 11.61 10.39
CA ALA A 65 4.31 11.09 10.20
C ALA A 65 3.87 10.17 11.35
N LEU A 66 4.78 9.33 11.86
CA LEU A 66 4.53 8.47 13.02
C LEU A 66 4.21 9.30 14.29
N GLU A 67 4.91 10.40 14.52
CA GLU A 67 4.64 11.31 15.65
C GLU A 67 3.24 11.91 15.55
N VAL A 68 2.86 12.44 14.39
CA VAL A 68 1.52 13.03 14.15
C VAL A 68 0.41 12.03 14.45
N ILE A 69 0.49 10.81 13.88
CA ILE A 69 -0.53 9.76 14.07
C ILE A 69 -0.46 9.19 15.50
N GLY A 70 0.73 9.17 16.09
CA GLY A 70 0.97 8.71 17.46
C GLY A 70 0.42 9.65 18.54
N GLU A 71 0.36 10.95 18.27
CA GLU A 71 -0.25 11.94 19.18
C GLU A 71 -1.78 11.89 19.13
N ASP A 72 -2.37 11.81 17.94
CA ASP A 72 -3.82 11.72 17.74
C ASP A 72 -4.11 10.97 16.42
N PRO A 73 -4.70 9.79 16.47
CA PRO A 73 -5.43 9.10 17.54
C PRO A 73 -4.58 8.19 18.43
N GLY A 74 -3.27 8.07 18.22
CA GLY A 74 -2.40 7.19 18.99
C GLY A 74 -2.49 5.70 18.66
N ARG A 75 -3.23 5.32 17.61
CA ARG A 75 -3.33 3.96 17.05
C ARG A 75 -3.45 4.02 15.53
N LEU A 76 -3.23 2.90 14.87
CA LEU A 76 -3.45 2.74 13.44
C LEU A 76 -4.18 1.42 13.20
N ASP A 77 -5.35 1.47 12.54
CA ASP A 77 -6.17 0.28 12.28
C ASP A 77 -5.85 -0.32 10.91
N ALA A 78 -5.45 0.49 9.93
CA ALA A 78 -5.02 0.00 8.63
C ALA A 78 -3.81 0.75 8.07
N LEU A 79 -2.80 0.02 7.59
CA LEU A 79 -1.68 0.54 6.81
C LEU A 79 -1.80 0.04 5.37
N VAL A 80 -1.98 0.96 4.41
CA VAL A 80 -2.05 0.63 2.99
C VAL A 80 -0.80 1.14 2.27
N ASN A 81 0.13 0.24 1.99
CA ASN A 81 1.34 0.51 1.23
C ASN A 81 1.02 0.51 -0.26
N ASN A 82 0.61 1.67 -0.79
CA ASN A 82 0.24 1.85 -2.20
C ASN A 82 1.32 2.57 -3.01
N ALA A 83 2.14 3.43 -2.40
CA ALA A 83 3.20 4.15 -3.11
C ALA A 83 4.09 3.18 -3.92
N GLY A 84 4.39 3.56 -5.16
CA GLY A 84 5.19 2.72 -6.03
C GLY A 84 5.58 3.39 -7.34
N VAL A 85 6.67 2.91 -7.92
CA VAL A 85 7.20 3.36 -9.21
C VAL A 85 7.37 2.19 -10.16
N TYR A 86 7.27 2.46 -11.46
CA TYR A 86 7.33 1.42 -12.49
C TYR A 86 8.76 1.08 -12.92
N GLY A 87 9.68 2.05 -12.82
CA GLY A 87 11.03 1.93 -13.39
C GLY A 87 11.04 1.88 -14.92
N ASP A 88 12.18 1.48 -15.49
CA ASP A 88 12.37 1.43 -16.93
C ASP A 88 11.75 0.18 -17.58
N PRO A 89 11.27 0.26 -18.82
CA PRO A 89 10.59 -0.85 -19.50
C PRO A 89 11.56 -1.88 -20.12
N VAL A 90 12.73 -2.09 -19.52
CA VAL A 90 13.78 -2.99 -20.02
C VAL A 90 13.81 -4.32 -19.25
N GLY A 91 14.39 -5.34 -19.86
CA GLY A 91 14.58 -6.66 -19.24
C GLY A 91 15.64 -6.64 -18.13
N ALA A 92 15.65 -7.68 -17.31
CA ALA A 92 16.56 -7.74 -16.16
C ALA A 92 18.04 -7.81 -16.56
N ALA A 93 18.37 -8.40 -17.73
CA ALA A 93 19.74 -8.53 -18.21
C ALA A 93 20.34 -7.17 -18.66
N ASP A 94 19.49 -6.22 -19.07
CA ASP A 94 19.90 -4.93 -19.60
C ASP A 94 19.59 -3.78 -18.64
N TYR A 95 19.15 -4.09 -17.41
CA TYR A 95 18.72 -3.08 -16.44
C TYR A 95 19.92 -2.45 -15.73
N ASP A 96 19.94 -1.13 -15.63
CA ASP A 96 20.88 -0.41 -14.80
C ASP A 96 20.63 -0.71 -13.31
N LEU A 97 21.66 -1.14 -12.58
CA LEU A 97 21.49 -1.57 -11.18
C LEU A 97 21.22 -0.41 -10.23
N ASP A 98 21.73 0.79 -10.50
CA ASP A 98 21.43 1.96 -9.65
C ASP A 98 19.94 2.33 -9.78
N ARG A 99 19.39 2.28 -11.02
CA ARG A 99 17.95 2.45 -11.26
C ARG A 99 17.13 1.31 -10.67
N ALA A 100 17.64 0.08 -10.67
CA ALA A 100 16.98 -1.04 -10.01
C ALA A 100 16.89 -0.84 -8.50
N HIS A 101 17.94 -0.31 -7.86
CA HIS A 101 17.94 0.03 -6.45
C HIS A 101 16.87 1.08 -6.13
N GLU A 102 16.73 2.14 -6.92
CA GLU A 102 15.68 3.15 -6.74
C GLU A 102 14.27 2.53 -6.78
N VAL A 103 14.03 1.59 -7.68
CA VAL A 103 12.74 0.90 -7.78
C VAL A 103 12.48 0.01 -6.56
N LEU A 104 13.48 -0.73 -6.09
CA LEU A 104 13.36 -1.56 -4.88
C LEU A 104 13.20 -0.68 -3.63
N GLU A 105 13.89 0.44 -3.58
CA GLU A 105 13.82 1.40 -2.48
C GLU A 105 12.39 1.86 -2.24
N VAL A 106 11.69 2.27 -3.29
CA VAL A 106 10.29 2.71 -3.19
C VAL A 106 9.34 1.52 -3.00
N ASN A 107 9.47 0.45 -3.83
CA ASN A 107 8.44 -0.58 -3.93
C ASN A 107 8.56 -1.69 -2.88
N THR A 108 9.72 -1.84 -2.23
CA THR A 108 10.01 -2.93 -1.30
C THR A 108 10.47 -2.41 0.06
N PHE A 109 11.56 -1.63 0.08
CA PHE A 109 12.11 -1.13 1.33
C PHE A 109 11.26 -0.04 1.96
N GLY A 110 10.60 0.81 1.17
CA GLY A 110 9.63 1.80 1.64
C GLY A 110 8.49 1.16 2.46
N PRO A 111 7.72 0.20 1.90
CA PRO A 111 6.74 -0.58 2.66
C PRO A 111 7.34 -1.25 3.91
N TRP A 112 8.54 -1.81 3.85
CA TRP A 112 9.16 -2.46 4.99
C TRP A 112 9.46 -1.47 6.13
N ARG A 113 10.07 -0.31 5.82
CA ARG A 113 10.30 0.76 6.82
C ARG A 113 9.01 1.26 7.46
N LEU A 114 7.96 1.46 6.65
CA LEU A 114 6.67 1.89 7.15
C LEU A 114 6.07 0.85 8.10
N ILE A 115 6.10 -0.42 7.73
CA ILE A 115 5.62 -1.49 8.61
C ILE A 115 6.40 -1.47 9.91
N GLU A 116 7.74 -1.48 9.88
CA GLU A 116 8.60 -1.43 11.07
C GLU A 116 8.26 -0.22 11.97
N ALA A 117 8.15 0.97 11.38
CA ALA A 117 7.87 2.19 12.13
C ALA A 117 6.48 2.20 12.76
N PHE A 118 5.46 1.72 12.05
CA PHE A 118 4.07 1.80 12.48
C PHE A 118 3.57 0.56 13.25
N LEU A 119 4.33 -0.52 13.36
CA LEU A 119 3.97 -1.69 14.18
C LEU A 119 3.50 -1.32 15.59
N PRO A 120 4.16 -0.39 16.34
CA PRO A 120 3.69 -0.04 17.68
C PRO A 120 2.30 0.60 17.72
N LEU A 121 1.88 1.31 16.67
CA LEU A 121 0.53 1.88 16.56
C LEU A 121 -0.49 0.83 16.07
N LEU A 122 -0.08 -0.06 15.17
CA LEU A 122 -0.90 -1.19 14.72
C LEU A 122 -1.23 -2.13 15.89
N HIS A 123 -0.28 -2.46 16.73
CA HIS A 123 -0.53 -3.29 17.94
C HIS A 123 -1.44 -2.64 18.99
N ARG A 124 -1.74 -1.34 18.88
CA ARG A 124 -2.75 -0.68 19.73
C ARG A 124 -4.17 -0.79 19.17
N SER A 125 -4.29 -1.18 17.92
CA SER A 125 -5.60 -1.46 17.31
C SER A 125 -6.14 -2.81 17.81
N SER A 126 -7.45 -2.90 17.95
CA SER A 126 -8.13 -4.19 18.17
C SER A 126 -8.25 -5.02 16.89
N GLN A 127 -8.08 -4.39 15.72
CA GLN A 127 -8.28 -5.01 14.42
C GLN A 127 -7.25 -4.49 13.40
N PRO A 128 -5.94 -4.74 13.60
CA PRO A 128 -4.92 -4.17 12.73
C PRO A 128 -4.84 -4.88 11.37
N ARG A 129 -4.68 -4.09 10.31
CA ARG A 129 -4.60 -4.56 8.92
C ARG A 129 -3.39 -3.94 8.22
N ILE A 130 -2.67 -4.74 7.45
CA ILE A 130 -1.64 -4.25 6.51
C ILE A 130 -1.98 -4.74 5.11
N VAL A 131 -2.09 -3.81 4.18
CA VAL A 131 -2.37 -4.09 2.77
C VAL A 131 -1.21 -3.61 1.91
N ASN A 132 -0.51 -4.53 1.27
CA ASN A 132 0.57 -4.23 0.35
C ASN A 132 0.04 -4.25 -1.10
N VAL A 133 0.00 -3.08 -1.76
CA VAL A 133 -0.39 -2.99 -3.17
C VAL A 133 0.75 -3.48 -4.05
N SER A 134 0.67 -4.74 -4.40
CA SER A 134 1.60 -5.45 -5.26
C SER A 134 1.14 -5.43 -6.74
N SER A 135 1.48 -6.43 -7.50
CA SER A 135 1.15 -6.56 -8.92
C SER A 135 1.20 -8.01 -9.35
N GLY A 136 0.40 -8.39 -10.34
CA GLY A 136 0.58 -9.66 -11.06
C GLY A 136 1.97 -9.79 -11.72
N ALA A 137 2.69 -8.69 -11.92
CA ALA A 137 4.07 -8.72 -12.37
C ALA A 137 5.03 -9.34 -11.34
N GLY A 138 4.65 -9.36 -10.06
CA GLY A 138 5.39 -10.02 -8.98
C GLY A 138 5.00 -11.47 -8.73
N GLN A 139 4.03 -12.03 -9.46
CA GLN A 139 3.66 -13.44 -9.37
C GLN A 139 4.79 -14.33 -9.90
N LEU A 140 5.40 -15.16 -9.05
CA LEU A 140 6.43 -16.10 -9.48
C LEU A 140 5.87 -17.22 -10.35
N SER A 141 4.64 -17.63 -10.09
CA SER A 141 3.94 -18.68 -10.84
C SER A 141 3.65 -18.32 -12.31
N ASP A 142 3.62 -17.01 -12.64
CA ASP A 142 3.34 -16.51 -14.00
C ASP A 142 4.35 -15.41 -14.40
N MET A 143 5.58 -15.49 -13.89
CA MET A 143 6.60 -14.48 -14.16
C MET A 143 7.14 -14.63 -15.58
N ASN A 144 7.12 -13.53 -16.32
CA ASN A 144 7.66 -13.44 -17.67
C ASN A 144 8.67 -12.27 -17.78
N GLY A 145 9.17 -11.96 -18.98
CA GLY A 145 10.19 -10.93 -19.21
C GLY A 145 9.67 -9.49 -19.22
N GLY A 146 10.62 -8.55 -19.34
CA GLY A 146 10.40 -7.10 -19.37
C GLY A 146 10.19 -6.48 -17.98
N ARG A 147 10.51 -5.18 -17.84
CA ARG A 147 10.39 -4.43 -16.58
C ARG A 147 11.06 -5.11 -15.39
N GLY A 148 12.33 -5.50 -15.56
CA GLY A 148 13.05 -6.38 -14.64
C GLY A 148 12.99 -5.93 -13.19
N ALA A 149 13.39 -4.69 -12.90
CA ALA A 149 13.41 -4.18 -11.53
C ALA A 149 12.01 -4.12 -10.89
N TYR A 150 10.99 -3.71 -11.65
CA TYR A 150 9.61 -3.69 -11.15
C TYR A 150 9.10 -5.07 -10.75
N ARG A 151 9.34 -6.09 -11.59
CA ARG A 151 8.94 -7.47 -11.28
C ARG A 151 9.63 -7.99 -10.04
N VAL A 152 10.94 -7.78 -9.94
CA VAL A 152 11.74 -8.19 -8.77
C VAL A 152 11.25 -7.46 -7.51
N SER A 153 10.98 -6.16 -7.59
CA SER A 153 10.50 -5.41 -6.41
C SER A 153 9.13 -5.88 -5.93
N LYS A 154 8.20 -6.19 -6.85
CA LYS A 154 6.87 -6.67 -6.46
C LYS A 154 6.89 -8.13 -5.99
N ALA A 155 7.80 -8.97 -6.51
CA ALA A 155 8.04 -10.31 -5.97
C ALA A 155 8.66 -10.25 -4.57
N ALA A 156 9.59 -9.33 -4.33
CA ALA A 156 10.17 -9.10 -3.01
C ALA A 156 9.11 -8.58 -2.01
N LEU A 157 8.22 -7.68 -2.42
CA LEU A 157 7.08 -7.22 -1.60
C LEU A 157 6.11 -8.37 -1.27
N ASN A 158 5.87 -9.28 -2.22
CA ASN A 158 5.06 -10.48 -1.99
C ASN A 158 5.72 -11.40 -0.95
N ALA A 159 7.02 -11.63 -1.05
CA ALA A 159 7.78 -12.44 -0.08
C ALA A 159 7.76 -11.79 1.31
N LEU A 160 7.98 -10.46 1.39
CA LEU A 160 7.89 -9.70 2.63
C LEU A 160 6.50 -9.82 3.27
N THR A 161 5.43 -9.67 2.49
CA THR A 161 4.05 -9.81 2.96
C THR A 161 3.82 -11.17 3.61
N LYS A 162 4.28 -12.23 2.95
CA LYS A 162 4.08 -13.60 3.43
C LYS A 162 4.89 -13.89 4.69
N THR A 163 6.12 -13.37 4.77
CA THR A 163 6.99 -13.52 5.94
C THR A 163 6.38 -12.79 7.15
N LEU A 164 6.00 -11.52 6.98
CA LEU A 164 5.42 -10.72 8.05
C LEU A 164 4.09 -11.29 8.55
N ALA A 165 3.26 -11.84 7.68
CA ALA A 165 2.00 -12.49 8.08
C ALA A 165 2.22 -13.75 8.94
N TRP A 166 3.42 -14.32 8.91
CA TRP A 166 3.82 -15.42 9.79
C TRP A 166 4.42 -14.90 11.10
N ASP A 167 5.16 -13.80 11.04
CA ASP A 167 5.86 -13.24 12.21
C ASP A 167 4.91 -12.45 13.12
N GLU A 168 3.85 -11.83 12.55
CA GLU A 168 2.89 -10.96 13.22
C GLU A 168 1.49 -11.59 13.22
N GLU A 169 1.29 -12.60 14.07
CA GLU A 169 0.05 -13.40 14.10
C GLU A 169 -1.21 -12.59 14.48
N ASP A 170 -1.04 -11.48 15.17
CA ASP A 170 -2.14 -10.60 15.61
C ASP A 170 -2.54 -9.54 14.55
N ILE A 171 -1.83 -9.47 13.42
CA ILE A 171 -2.07 -8.51 12.35
C ILE A 171 -2.47 -9.24 11.06
N MET A 172 -3.56 -8.83 10.43
CA MET A 172 -3.89 -9.36 9.09
C MET A 172 -3.06 -8.66 8.02
N ILE A 173 -2.13 -9.38 7.42
CA ILE A 173 -1.19 -8.84 6.43
C ILE A 173 -1.40 -9.53 5.09
N ASN A 174 -1.82 -8.78 4.07
CA ASN A 174 -2.12 -9.32 2.76
C ASN A 174 -1.52 -8.46 1.64
N ALA A 175 -1.24 -9.09 0.50
CA ALA A 175 -0.92 -8.41 -0.74
C ALA A 175 -2.11 -8.39 -1.69
N MET A 176 -2.18 -7.38 -2.55
CA MET A 176 -3.17 -7.33 -3.61
C MET A 176 -2.58 -6.89 -4.95
N CYS A 177 -3.23 -7.31 -6.03
CA CYS A 177 -2.96 -6.84 -7.39
C CYS A 177 -4.17 -6.04 -7.87
N PRO A 178 -4.03 -4.74 -8.19
CA PRO A 178 -5.15 -3.92 -8.68
C PRO A 178 -5.64 -4.32 -10.08
N GLY A 179 -4.81 -5.07 -10.82
CA GLY A 179 -5.00 -5.30 -12.24
C GLY A 179 -4.42 -4.18 -13.09
N TRP A 180 -4.90 -4.02 -14.34
CA TRP A 180 -4.46 -2.96 -15.24
C TRP A 180 -5.45 -1.80 -15.17
N VAL A 181 -5.08 -0.75 -14.43
CA VAL A 181 -5.95 0.36 -14.00
C VAL A 181 -5.59 1.65 -14.74
N ARG A 182 -6.60 2.43 -15.16
CA ARG A 182 -6.45 3.72 -15.83
C ARG A 182 -5.92 4.78 -14.86
N THR A 183 -4.59 4.86 -14.77
CA THR A 183 -3.80 5.82 -14.02
C THR A 183 -2.67 6.31 -14.89
N ASP A 184 -1.89 7.29 -14.44
CA ASP A 184 -0.67 7.73 -15.15
C ASP A 184 0.30 6.56 -15.40
N MET A 185 0.36 5.63 -14.46
CA MET A 185 1.19 4.42 -14.58
C MET A 185 0.62 3.40 -15.57
N GLY A 186 -0.69 3.20 -15.58
CA GLY A 186 -1.35 2.19 -16.42
C GLY A 186 -1.69 2.67 -17.83
N GLY A 187 -1.83 3.98 -18.00
CA GLY A 187 -2.23 4.61 -19.27
C GLY A 187 -3.72 4.50 -19.58
N SER A 188 -4.17 5.24 -20.59
CA SER A 188 -5.60 5.33 -20.97
C SER A 188 -6.18 4.04 -21.55
N GLY A 189 -5.34 3.13 -22.04
CA GLY A 189 -5.76 1.83 -22.58
C GLY A 189 -6.08 0.77 -21.53
N ALA A 190 -5.90 1.06 -20.25
CA ALA A 190 -6.14 0.11 -19.19
C ALA A 190 -7.63 -0.25 -19.07
N SER A 191 -7.89 -1.52 -18.72
CA SER A 191 -9.23 -2.10 -18.72
C SER A 191 -10.08 -1.74 -17.50
N LYS A 192 -9.44 -1.45 -16.36
CA LYS A 192 -10.14 -1.13 -15.11
C LYS A 192 -10.19 0.37 -14.86
N SER A 193 -11.27 0.80 -14.21
CA SER A 193 -11.34 2.12 -13.60
C SER A 193 -10.48 2.20 -12.32
N VAL A 194 -10.29 3.40 -11.78
CA VAL A 194 -9.54 3.61 -10.53
C VAL A 194 -10.32 3.01 -9.36
N GLU A 195 -11.64 3.14 -9.37
CA GLU A 195 -12.55 2.60 -8.38
C GLU A 195 -12.45 1.06 -8.32
N GLU A 196 -12.47 0.40 -9.49
CA GLU A 196 -12.29 -1.05 -9.59
C GLU A 196 -10.88 -1.50 -9.15
N GLY A 197 -9.88 -0.63 -9.35
CA GLY A 197 -8.50 -0.87 -8.93
C GLY A 197 -8.31 -0.81 -7.41
N ALA A 198 -9.04 0.08 -6.74
CA ALA A 198 -8.99 0.29 -5.29
C ALA A 198 -9.77 -0.78 -4.50
N ASP A 199 -10.83 -1.33 -5.07
CA ASP A 199 -11.81 -2.20 -4.40
C ASP A 199 -11.20 -3.33 -3.56
N THR A 200 -10.22 -4.04 -4.08
CA THR A 200 -9.60 -5.15 -3.34
C THR A 200 -8.76 -4.66 -2.16
N ALA A 201 -8.11 -3.49 -2.26
CA ALA A 201 -7.35 -2.91 -1.15
C ALA A 201 -8.28 -2.46 -0.03
N VAL A 202 -9.39 -1.81 -0.37
CA VAL A 202 -10.42 -1.38 0.58
C VAL A 202 -11.02 -2.60 1.30
N TRP A 203 -11.39 -3.65 0.54
CA TRP A 203 -11.88 -4.89 1.13
C TRP A 203 -10.88 -5.51 2.12
N LEU A 204 -9.57 -5.57 1.78
CA LEU A 204 -8.54 -6.11 2.67
C LEU A 204 -8.33 -5.23 3.92
N ALA A 205 -8.43 -3.92 3.79
CA ALA A 205 -8.31 -2.99 4.92
C ALA A 205 -9.51 -3.01 5.87
N THR A 206 -10.64 -3.58 5.44
CA THR A 206 -11.91 -3.65 6.18
C THR A 206 -12.35 -5.09 6.51
N LEU A 207 -11.42 -6.05 6.43
CA LEU A 207 -11.71 -7.45 6.74
C LEU A 207 -12.24 -7.62 8.17
N PRO A 208 -13.19 -8.54 8.41
CA PRO A 208 -13.55 -8.97 9.76
C PRO A 208 -12.40 -9.76 10.42
N ASP A 209 -12.48 -10.00 11.74
CA ASP A 209 -11.41 -10.61 12.52
C ASP A 209 -11.06 -12.05 12.11
N ASP A 210 -11.99 -12.74 11.45
CA ASP A 210 -11.81 -14.08 10.90
C ASP A 210 -11.39 -14.07 9.42
N GLY A 211 -10.98 -12.89 8.90
CA GLY A 211 -10.53 -12.71 7.54
C GLY A 211 -9.20 -13.41 7.23
N PRO A 212 -8.84 -13.49 5.93
CA PRO A 212 -7.59 -14.10 5.50
C PRO A 212 -6.36 -13.25 5.89
N THR A 213 -5.26 -13.93 6.20
CA THR A 213 -3.92 -13.34 6.33
C THR A 213 -2.90 -14.15 5.52
N GLY A 214 -1.81 -13.52 5.11
CA GLY A 214 -0.74 -14.15 4.32
C GLY A 214 -1.16 -14.52 2.89
N GLY A 215 -2.20 -13.87 2.34
CA GLY A 215 -2.73 -14.13 1.01
C GLY A 215 -2.34 -13.07 -0.02
N PHE A 216 -2.47 -13.44 -1.30
CA PHE A 216 -2.35 -12.54 -2.45
C PHE A 216 -3.67 -12.53 -3.23
N PHE A 217 -4.24 -11.34 -3.44
CA PHE A 217 -5.62 -11.21 -3.93
C PHE A 217 -5.72 -10.31 -5.17
N ARG A 218 -6.71 -10.62 -6.05
CA ARG A 218 -7.17 -9.77 -7.15
C ARG A 218 -8.69 -9.92 -7.27
N ASN A 219 -9.42 -8.82 -7.36
CA ASN A 219 -10.88 -8.82 -7.40
C ASN A 219 -11.50 -9.56 -6.19
N ARG A 220 -10.90 -9.42 -5.00
CA ARG A 220 -11.25 -10.10 -3.74
C ARG A 220 -11.08 -11.62 -3.76
N GLU A 221 -10.52 -12.18 -4.84
CA GLU A 221 -10.26 -13.60 -4.99
C GLU A 221 -8.77 -13.91 -4.80
N PRO A 222 -8.42 -15.02 -4.17
CA PRO A 222 -7.01 -15.39 -3.99
C PRO A 222 -6.38 -15.75 -5.33
N ILE A 223 -5.14 -15.31 -5.51
CA ILE A 223 -4.31 -15.65 -6.67
C ILE A 223 -2.98 -16.26 -6.21
N PRO A 224 -2.33 -17.09 -7.04
CA PRO A 224 -1.01 -17.63 -6.71
C PRO A 224 0.04 -16.55 -6.50
N TRP A 225 1.05 -16.87 -5.70
CA TRP A 225 2.24 -16.07 -5.50
C TRP A 225 3.19 -16.08 -6.73
#